data_e1943fa5350e82f594a1f3d00bdfff3a
#
_entry.id   e1943fa5350e82f594a1f3d00bdfff3a
#
_cell.length_a   1.000
_cell.length_b   1.000
_cell.length_c   1.000
_cell.angle_alpha   90.00
_cell.angle_beta   90.00
_cell.angle_gamma   90.00
#
_symmetry.space_group_name_H-M   'P 1'
#
loop_
_entity.id
_entity.type
_entity.pdbx_description
1 polymer ?
#
loop_
_entity_poly.entity_id
_entity_poly.type
_entity_poly.pdbx_seq_one_letter_code
_entity_poly.pdbx_strand_id
1 'polypeptide(L)'
;MRLEDLKKEWKGSVLEYLASVEDPRVARTRAHPLENILVIALLAVICGAESFVDMQKFGESKREFLEDLLDLSSGIPSHDTFGRVLAMLNPSSLEAAFREWTAVLVQATAGQVVALDGKTLRRSFQRAGDKAFVHMVSAWATKNRVVLGQIRTDAKSNEITAIPQLIELLQLKGAMVTIDAMGCQRDIAQAIVNAGADYMLAVKDNQPSLKTALDTAFKQAEHDPEFEKNVDFAETANKGHGRTEVRRCLVCYNLDGITAQERWTNLASVVRVTTKRTVGGKTSEETRSFICSRRLSASEALATARAHWGIENELHWVLDVTFREDDCRVRAGNAAENFAVIRHFALNLLKGAKSTASVRGRRKIAGWDNRFLLQVLMGGGN
;
A
#
# COMPACT_ATOMS: atom_id res chain seq x y z
N MET A 1 32.83 -13.11 -5.72
CA MET A 1 31.81 -14.11 -5.28
C MET A 1 31.22 -14.66 -6.58
N ARG A 2 31.11 -15.97 -6.75
CA ARG A 2 30.57 -16.54 -8.00
C ARG A 2 29.06 -16.42 -8.00
N LEU A 3 28.44 -16.35 -9.20
CA LEU A 3 26.98 -16.28 -9.35
C LEU A 3 26.23 -17.38 -8.59
N GLU A 4 26.81 -18.60 -8.57
CA GLU A 4 26.28 -19.76 -7.84
C GLU A 4 26.30 -19.59 -6.31
N ASP A 5 27.31 -18.88 -5.77
CA ASP A 5 27.42 -18.60 -4.34
C ASP A 5 26.43 -17.50 -3.94
N LEU A 6 26.25 -16.49 -4.80
CA LEU A 6 25.21 -15.47 -4.64
C LEU A 6 23.80 -16.05 -4.69
N LYS A 7 23.52 -17.01 -5.59
CA LYS A 7 22.21 -17.69 -5.65
C LYS A 7 21.85 -18.44 -4.37
N LYS A 8 22.82 -18.93 -3.61
CA LYS A 8 22.58 -19.52 -2.29
C LYS A 8 22.18 -18.48 -1.25
N GLU A 9 22.66 -17.25 -1.37
CA GLU A 9 22.30 -16.12 -0.51
C GLU A 9 20.95 -15.49 -0.89
N TRP A 10 20.37 -15.86 -2.06
CA TRP A 10 19.06 -15.35 -2.50
C TRP A 10 17.89 -15.92 -1.74
N LYS A 11 18.10 -16.98 -0.94
CA LYS A 11 17.04 -17.62 -0.17
C LYS A 11 16.36 -16.59 0.77
N GLY A 12 15.07 -16.38 0.58
CA GLY A 12 14.27 -15.38 1.29
C GLY A 12 14.44 -13.94 0.78
N SER A 13 15.34 -13.69 -0.20
CA SER A 13 15.45 -12.38 -0.84
C SER A 13 14.39 -12.18 -1.93
N VAL A 14 14.18 -10.94 -2.35
CA VAL A 14 13.27 -10.62 -3.46
C VAL A 14 13.61 -11.38 -4.76
N LEU A 15 14.87 -11.74 -4.95
CA LEU A 15 15.34 -12.42 -6.15
C LEU A 15 14.76 -13.83 -6.28
N GLU A 16 14.64 -14.57 -5.18
CA GLU A 16 14.01 -15.90 -5.18
C GLU A 16 12.56 -15.82 -5.69
N TYR A 17 11.81 -14.83 -5.25
CA TYR A 17 10.41 -14.65 -5.65
C TYR A 17 10.26 -14.13 -7.09
N LEU A 18 11.16 -13.27 -7.56
CA LEU A 18 11.17 -12.87 -8.97
C LEU A 18 11.52 -14.02 -9.92
N ALA A 19 12.37 -14.95 -9.49
CA ALA A 19 12.72 -16.14 -10.27
C ALA A 19 11.56 -17.14 -10.39
N SER A 20 10.56 -17.10 -9.47
CA SER A 20 9.36 -17.96 -9.51
C SER A 20 8.30 -17.49 -10.50
N VAL A 21 8.43 -16.27 -11.04
CA VAL A 21 7.44 -15.71 -11.96
C VAL A 21 7.45 -16.44 -13.30
N GLU A 22 6.28 -16.88 -13.76
CA GLU A 22 6.14 -17.62 -15.01
C GLU A 22 6.41 -16.74 -16.24
N ASP A 23 7.26 -17.22 -17.14
CA ASP A 23 7.61 -16.53 -18.37
C ASP A 23 6.53 -16.77 -19.46
N PRO A 24 5.75 -15.74 -19.84
CA PRO A 24 4.66 -15.89 -20.82
C PRO A 24 5.16 -16.06 -22.26
N ARG A 25 6.46 -15.92 -22.52
CA ARG A 25 7.02 -16.00 -23.88
C ARG A 25 7.24 -17.45 -24.29
N VAL A 26 7.09 -17.74 -25.59
CA VAL A 26 7.50 -19.02 -26.16
C VAL A 26 9.03 -19.16 -26.14
N ALA A 27 9.52 -20.37 -25.88
CA ALA A 27 10.96 -20.62 -25.64
C ALA A 27 11.88 -20.05 -26.73
N ARG A 28 11.50 -20.15 -28.03
CA ARG A 28 12.31 -19.64 -29.16
C ARG A 28 12.52 -18.12 -29.17
N THR A 29 11.75 -17.35 -28.39
CA THR A 29 11.82 -15.87 -28.32
C THR A 29 12.46 -15.37 -27.03
N ARG A 30 12.99 -16.26 -26.18
CA ARG A 30 13.58 -15.96 -24.89
C ARG A 30 15.10 -15.70 -25.00
N ALA A 31 15.50 -14.68 -25.77
CA ALA A 31 16.92 -14.30 -25.84
C ALA A 31 17.48 -13.90 -24.46
N HIS A 32 16.68 -13.22 -23.63
CA HIS A 32 17.04 -12.85 -22.26
C HIS A 32 16.15 -13.63 -21.29
N PRO A 33 16.68 -14.25 -20.21
CA PRO A 33 15.88 -14.82 -19.13
C PRO A 33 14.91 -13.80 -18.54
N LEU A 34 13.69 -14.24 -18.14
CA LEU A 34 12.71 -13.34 -17.51
C LEU A 34 13.26 -12.76 -16.21
N GLU A 35 13.94 -13.58 -15.42
CA GLU A 35 14.61 -13.18 -14.18
C GLU A 35 15.53 -11.97 -14.41
N ASN A 36 16.38 -12.00 -15.43
CA ASN A 36 17.28 -10.88 -15.74
C ASN A 36 16.50 -9.60 -16.05
N ILE A 37 15.42 -9.71 -16.82
CA ILE A 37 14.57 -8.57 -17.19
C ILE A 37 13.94 -7.95 -15.94
N LEU A 38 13.38 -8.78 -15.05
CA LEU A 38 12.71 -8.31 -13.82
C LEU A 38 13.71 -7.72 -12.81
N VAL A 39 14.88 -8.37 -12.63
CA VAL A 39 15.91 -7.88 -11.71
C VAL A 39 16.50 -6.56 -12.21
N ILE A 40 16.85 -6.45 -13.51
CA ILE A 40 17.35 -5.19 -14.07
C ILE A 40 16.28 -4.10 -13.96
N ALA A 41 15.01 -4.38 -14.25
CA ALA A 41 13.91 -3.43 -14.11
C ALA A 41 13.77 -2.95 -12.65
N LEU A 42 13.82 -3.87 -11.68
CA LEU A 42 13.74 -3.54 -10.25
C LEU A 42 14.91 -2.65 -9.81
N LEU A 43 16.14 -3.04 -10.13
CA LEU A 43 17.35 -2.27 -9.79
C LEU A 43 17.36 -0.89 -10.46
N ALA A 44 16.94 -0.81 -11.72
CA ALA A 44 16.79 0.45 -12.42
C ALA A 44 15.77 1.37 -11.73
N VAL A 45 14.60 0.84 -11.33
CA VAL A 45 13.56 1.60 -10.61
C VAL A 45 14.07 2.06 -9.23
N ILE A 46 14.80 1.22 -8.49
CA ILE A 46 15.47 1.61 -7.24
C ILE A 46 16.42 2.81 -7.50
N CYS A 47 17.17 2.80 -8.58
CA CYS A 47 18.14 3.84 -8.92
C CYS A 47 17.54 5.07 -9.63
N GLY A 48 16.25 5.08 -9.94
CA GLY A 48 15.59 6.28 -10.46
C GLY A 48 15.00 6.17 -11.85
N ALA A 49 15.03 4.99 -12.51
CA ALA A 49 14.37 4.80 -13.80
C ALA A 49 12.87 5.05 -13.73
N GLU A 50 12.35 5.76 -14.72
CA GLU A 50 10.94 6.15 -14.87
C GLU A 50 10.32 5.58 -16.17
N SER A 51 11.16 5.06 -17.07
CA SER A 51 10.78 4.52 -18.38
C SER A 51 11.59 3.26 -18.75
N PHE A 52 11.13 2.53 -19.77
CA PHE A 52 11.87 1.38 -20.30
C PHE A 52 13.21 1.77 -20.93
N VAL A 53 13.29 2.98 -21.50
CA VAL A 53 14.55 3.54 -22.01
C VAL A 53 15.55 3.73 -20.87
N ASP A 54 15.09 4.21 -19.71
CA ASP A 54 15.95 4.36 -18.55
C ASP A 54 16.42 3.00 -18.01
N MET A 55 15.56 1.95 -18.06
CA MET A 55 15.95 0.59 -17.66
C MET A 55 17.07 0.04 -18.56
N GLN A 56 16.99 0.23 -19.88
CA GLN A 56 18.05 -0.14 -20.81
C GLN A 56 19.34 0.63 -20.49
N LYS A 57 19.28 1.95 -20.36
CA LYS A 57 20.43 2.80 -20.05
C LYS A 57 21.07 2.45 -18.70
N PHE A 58 20.26 2.15 -17.70
CA PHE A 58 20.75 1.65 -16.41
C PHE A 58 21.52 0.35 -16.60
N GLY A 59 20.96 -0.62 -17.32
CA GLY A 59 21.60 -1.88 -17.62
C GLY A 59 22.94 -1.71 -18.32
N GLU A 60 23.00 -0.84 -19.34
CA GLU A 60 24.21 -0.51 -20.08
C GLU A 60 25.28 0.15 -19.16
N SER A 61 24.87 1.09 -18.31
CA SER A 61 25.78 1.83 -17.42
C SER A 61 26.27 1.03 -16.22
N LYS A 62 25.54 0.01 -15.80
CA LYS A 62 25.85 -0.87 -14.66
C LYS A 62 26.22 -2.30 -15.09
N ARG A 63 26.61 -2.49 -16.36
CA ARG A 63 26.84 -3.79 -16.94
C ARG A 63 27.78 -4.66 -16.12
N GLU A 64 28.94 -4.14 -15.75
CA GLU A 64 29.96 -4.88 -14.95
C GLU A 64 29.36 -5.36 -13.60
N PHE A 65 28.63 -4.48 -12.91
CA PHE A 65 27.95 -4.84 -11.67
C PHE A 65 26.86 -5.91 -11.87
N LEU A 66 26.14 -5.84 -12.98
CA LEU A 66 25.06 -6.78 -13.29
C LEU A 66 25.61 -8.14 -13.74
N GLU A 67 26.77 -8.20 -14.39
CA GLU A 67 27.47 -9.44 -14.77
C GLU A 67 27.90 -10.26 -13.53
N ASP A 68 28.11 -9.61 -12.39
CA ASP A 68 28.35 -10.29 -11.10
C ASP A 68 27.09 -10.95 -10.53
N LEU A 69 25.89 -10.49 -10.93
CA LEU A 69 24.60 -10.92 -10.39
C LEU A 69 23.80 -11.82 -11.34
N LEU A 70 23.95 -11.63 -12.65
CA LEU A 70 23.09 -12.19 -13.69
C LEU A 70 23.92 -12.79 -14.82
N ASP A 71 23.39 -13.82 -15.48
CA ASP A 71 23.94 -14.29 -16.75
C ASP A 71 23.55 -13.34 -17.89
N LEU A 72 24.45 -12.46 -18.28
CA LEU A 72 24.27 -11.51 -19.38
C LEU A 72 24.89 -11.95 -20.69
N SER A 73 24.97 -13.26 -20.95
CA SER A 73 25.51 -13.82 -22.21
C SER A 73 24.80 -13.29 -23.47
N SER A 74 23.51 -12.94 -23.35
CA SER A 74 22.73 -12.29 -24.42
C SER A 74 22.79 -10.75 -24.36
N GLY A 75 23.61 -10.15 -23.50
CA GLY A 75 23.73 -8.70 -23.30
C GLY A 75 22.59 -8.11 -22.45
N ILE A 76 22.43 -6.80 -22.53
CA ILE A 76 21.36 -6.05 -21.83
C ILE A 76 20.09 -6.02 -22.69
N PRO A 77 18.90 -6.29 -22.11
CA PRO A 77 17.65 -6.18 -22.83
C PRO A 77 17.40 -4.75 -23.35
N SER A 78 16.90 -4.61 -24.57
CA SER A 78 16.50 -3.31 -25.13
C SER A 78 15.22 -2.79 -24.45
N HIS A 79 14.97 -1.47 -24.54
CA HIS A 79 13.74 -0.85 -24.04
C HIS A 79 12.47 -1.48 -24.63
N ASP A 80 12.50 -1.91 -25.89
CA ASP A 80 11.40 -2.65 -26.52
C ASP A 80 11.18 -4.02 -25.87
N THR A 81 12.27 -4.70 -25.45
CA THR A 81 12.18 -5.97 -24.73
C THR A 81 11.53 -5.79 -23.36
N PHE A 82 11.96 -4.78 -22.58
CA PHE A 82 11.30 -4.45 -21.30
C PHE A 82 9.82 -4.15 -21.53
N GLY A 83 9.49 -3.27 -22.48
CA GLY A 83 8.10 -2.88 -22.77
C GLY A 83 7.22 -4.06 -23.18
N ARG A 84 7.71 -4.91 -24.10
CA ARG A 84 6.98 -6.08 -24.59
C ARG A 84 6.78 -7.13 -23.50
N VAL A 85 7.82 -7.43 -22.73
CA VAL A 85 7.73 -8.45 -21.66
C VAL A 85 6.79 -8.00 -20.57
N LEU A 86 6.90 -6.77 -20.07
CA LEU A 86 5.99 -6.25 -19.05
C LEU A 86 4.55 -6.09 -19.55
N ALA A 87 4.34 -5.89 -20.86
CA ALA A 87 2.99 -5.88 -21.44
C ALA A 87 2.35 -7.27 -21.53
N MET A 88 3.16 -8.31 -21.70
CA MET A 88 2.72 -9.71 -21.83
C MET A 88 2.62 -10.42 -20.49
N LEU A 89 3.40 -10.04 -19.50
CA LEU A 89 3.48 -10.68 -18.19
C LEU A 89 2.10 -10.64 -17.51
N ASN A 90 1.68 -11.81 -16.99
CA ASN A 90 0.46 -11.89 -16.21
C ASN A 90 0.62 -11.14 -14.88
N PRO A 91 -0.13 -10.07 -14.61
CA PRO A 91 -0.02 -9.30 -13.39
C PRO A 91 -0.23 -10.14 -12.14
N SER A 92 -1.17 -11.10 -12.17
CA SER A 92 -1.45 -11.97 -11.02
C SER A 92 -0.25 -12.81 -10.60
N SER A 93 0.62 -13.22 -11.54
CA SER A 93 1.86 -13.96 -11.22
C SER A 93 2.88 -13.08 -10.52
N LEU A 94 3.09 -11.85 -11.00
CA LEU A 94 4.01 -10.90 -10.37
C LEU A 94 3.50 -10.41 -9.02
N GLU A 95 2.19 -10.20 -8.91
CA GLU A 95 1.51 -9.86 -7.65
C GLU A 95 1.60 -11.00 -6.62
N ALA A 96 1.47 -12.26 -7.03
CA ALA A 96 1.64 -13.42 -6.14
C ALA A 96 3.06 -13.45 -5.58
N ALA A 97 4.08 -13.35 -6.44
CA ALA A 97 5.48 -13.26 -6.01
C ALA A 97 5.73 -12.10 -5.04
N PHE A 98 5.10 -10.94 -5.29
CA PHE A 98 5.17 -9.78 -4.39
C PHE A 98 4.57 -10.09 -3.01
N ARG A 99 3.36 -10.66 -2.95
CA ARG A 99 2.68 -11.00 -1.69
C ARG A 99 3.43 -12.06 -0.90
N GLU A 100 3.93 -13.10 -1.55
CA GLU A 100 4.73 -14.14 -0.91
C GLU A 100 6.00 -13.56 -0.28
N TRP A 101 6.72 -12.70 -1.00
CA TRP A 101 7.88 -12.01 -0.47
C TRP A 101 7.52 -11.09 0.70
N THR A 102 6.48 -10.28 0.60
CA THR A 102 6.07 -9.36 1.67
C THR A 102 5.57 -10.08 2.91
N ALA A 103 4.97 -11.27 2.77
CA ALA A 103 4.57 -12.11 3.89
C ALA A 103 5.77 -12.55 4.75
N VAL A 104 6.96 -12.72 4.14
CA VAL A 104 8.20 -13.00 4.89
C VAL A 104 8.73 -11.74 5.60
N LEU A 105 8.61 -10.56 4.97
CA LEU A 105 9.02 -9.29 5.58
C LEU A 105 8.17 -8.92 6.80
N VAL A 106 6.89 -9.28 6.77
CA VAL A 106 5.92 -8.98 7.82
C VAL A 106 5.53 -10.28 8.51
N GLN A 107 6.34 -10.72 9.47
CA GLN A 107 6.11 -11.98 10.21
C GLN A 107 4.76 -12.06 10.92
N ALA A 108 4.13 -10.93 11.26
CA ALA A 108 2.78 -10.86 11.78
C ALA A 108 2.13 -9.50 11.52
N THR A 109 0.90 -9.50 11.05
CA THR A 109 0.03 -8.30 10.97
C THR A 109 -0.73 -8.06 12.28
N ALA A 110 -0.72 -9.04 13.18
CA ALA A 110 -1.41 -8.97 14.46
C ALA A 110 -1.00 -7.73 15.28
N GLY A 111 -1.99 -7.02 15.77
CA GLY A 111 -1.80 -5.81 16.58
C GLY A 111 -1.32 -4.57 15.83
N GLN A 112 -1.32 -4.58 14.49
CA GLN A 112 -1.03 -3.39 13.70
C GLN A 112 -2.20 -2.94 12.84
N VAL A 113 -2.15 -1.68 12.42
CA VAL A 113 -3.13 -1.13 11.48
C VAL A 113 -2.69 -1.46 10.05
N VAL A 114 -3.61 -2.01 9.26
CA VAL A 114 -3.49 -2.19 7.82
C VAL A 114 -4.48 -1.26 7.14
N ALA A 115 -3.98 -0.23 6.46
CA ALA A 115 -4.80 0.69 5.70
C ALA A 115 -5.01 0.17 4.27
N LEU A 116 -6.26 0.19 3.80
CA LEU A 116 -6.62 -0.09 2.42
C LEU A 116 -7.09 1.20 1.77
N ASP A 117 -6.56 1.49 0.59
CA ASP A 117 -6.96 2.68 -0.18
C ASP A 117 -6.73 2.48 -1.68
N GLY A 118 -7.55 3.14 -2.48
CA GLY A 118 -7.49 3.10 -3.93
C GLY A 118 -6.71 4.26 -4.53
N LYS A 119 -5.97 3.96 -5.59
CA LYS A 119 -5.25 4.96 -6.36
C LYS A 119 -5.45 4.78 -7.85
N THR A 120 -5.77 5.86 -8.55
CA THR A 120 -5.80 5.88 -10.01
C THR A 120 -4.41 6.16 -10.58
N LEU A 121 -3.90 5.26 -11.41
CA LEU A 121 -2.69 5.49 -12.19
C LEU A 121 -3.02 6.46 -13.31
N ARG A 122 -2.77 7.75 -13.08
CA ARG A 122 -3.02 8.81 -14.07
C ARG A 122 -2.19 8.54 -15.32
N ARG A 123 -2.72 8.84 -16.50
CA ARG A 123 -2.08 8.62 -17.79
C ARG A 123 -1.85 7.15 -18.21
N SER A 124 -2.46 6.17 -17.53
CA SER A 124 -2.38 4.74 -17.91
C SER A 124 -3.32 4.33 -19.06
N PHE A 125 -4.16 5.20 -19.57
CA PHE A 125 -5.11 4.91 -20.65
C PHE A 125 -4.43 4.64 -22.00
N GLN A 126 -4.95 3.67 -22.78
CA GLN A 126 -4.30 3.22 -24.03
C GLN A 126 -4.57 4.09 -25.25
N ARG A 127 -5.72 4.79 -25.34
CA ARG A 127 -6.11 5.64 -26.48
C ARG A 127 -6.88 6.87 -26.02
N ALA A 128 -6.88 7.93 -26.86
CA ALA A 128 -7.61 9.18 -26.59
C ALA A 128 -9.13 9.03 -26.42
N GLY A 129 -9.73 7.88 -26.82
CA GLY A 129 -11.14 7.53 -26.66
C GLY A 129 -11.42 6.59 -25.48
N ASP A 130 -10.44 5.84 -24.99
CA ASP A 130 -10.59 4.91 -23.86
C ASP A 130 -10.32 5.67 -22.56
N LYS A 131 -11.37 6.07 -21.87
CA LYS A 131 -11.28 6.78 -20.57
C LYS A 131 -11.02 5.83 -19.37
N ALA A 132 -10.67 4.57 -19.60
CA ALA A 132 -10.44 3.60 -18.54
C ALA A 132 -9.00 3.71 -18.02
N PHE A 133 -8.81 4.47 -16.95
CA PHE A 133 -7.58 4.48 -16.16
C PHE A 133 -7.42 3.15 -15.43
N VAL A 134 -6.18 2.72 -15.25
CA VAL A 134 -5.88 1.63 -14.32
C VAL A 134 -6.07 2.17 -12.90
N HIS A 135 -6.94 1.55 -12.16
CA HIS A 135 -7.19 1.87 -10.76
C HIS A 135 -6.70 0.71 -9.90
N MET A 136 -5.95 1.01 -8.86
CA MET A 136 -5.31 0.02 -7.99
C MET A 136 -5.79 0.22 -6.55
N VAL A 137 -6.11 -0.86 -5.86
CA VAL A 137 -6.31 -0.86 -4.40
C VAL A 137 -5.09 -1.48 -3.75
N SER A 138 -4.50 -0.78 -2.79
CA SER A 138 -3.28 -1.20 -2.08
C SER A 138 -3.55 -1.42 -0.60
N ALA A 139 -2.82 -2.36 -0.01
CA ALA A 139 -2.80 -2.63 1.43
C ALA A 139 -1.46 -2.21 2.02
N TRP A 140 -1.50 -1.37 3.05
CA TRP A 140 -0.35 -0.77 3.71
C TRP A 140 -0.28 -1.14 5.19
N ALA A 141 0.75 -1.90 5.60
CA ALA A 141 1.05 -2.18 7.00
C ALA A 141 1.75 -0.98 7.64
N THR A 142 1.03 -0.25 8.48
CA THR A 142 1.46 1.08 8.95
C THR A 142 2.66 1.03 9.90
N LYS A 143 2.77 0.02 10.76
CA LYS A 143 3.88 -0.15 11.70
C LYS A 143 5.17 -0.57 10.99
N ASN A 144 5.07 -1.52 10.07
CA ASN A 144 6.21 -2.02 9.30
C ASN A 144 6.58 -1.09 8.15
N ARG A 145 5.65 -0.19 7.74
CA ARG A 145 5.80 0.73 6.59
C ARG A 145 6.04 -0.03 5.28
N VAL A 146 5.27 -1.10 5.07
CA VAL A 146 5.40 -2.04 3.95
C VAL A 146 4.07 -2.14 3.22
N VAL A 147 4.11 -2.11 1.88
CA VAL A 147 2.97 -2.53 1.04
C VAL A 147 2.85 -4.03 1.13
N LEU A 148 1.68 -4.54 1.52
CA LEU A 148 1.43 -5.98 1.64
C LEU A 148 1.00 -6.61 0.31
N GLY A 149 0.27 -5.88 -0.48
CA GLY A 149 -0.27 -6.30 -1.77
C GLY A 149 -1.08 -5.19 -2.41
N GLN A 150 -1.46 -5.41 -3.64
CA GLN A 150 -2.36 -4.55 -4.40
C GLN A 150 -3.22 -5.41 -5.33
N ILE A 151 -4.30 -4.84 -5.81
CA ILE A 151 -5.14 -5.45 -6.84
C ILE A 151 -5.66 -4.37 -7.79
N ARG A 152 -5.73 -4.70 -9.07
CA ARG A 152 -6.37 -3.83 -10.06
C ARG A 152 -7.88 -3.94 -9.96
N THR A 153 -8.57 -2.80 -10.03
CA THR A 153 -10.02 -2.80 -10.23
C THR A 153 -10.34 -2.96 -11.72
N ASP A 154 -11.39 -3.68 -12.04
CA ASP A 154 -11.94 -3.69 -13.40
C ASP A 154 -12.41 -2.28 -13.78
N ALA A 155 -12.26 -1.90 -15.05
CA ALA A 155 -12.71 -0.60 -15.57
C ALA A 155 -14.22 -0.32 -15.35
N LYS A 156 -15.02 -1.35 -15.14
CA LYS A 156 -16.47 -1.30 -14.89
C LYS A 156 -16.84 -1.45 -13.41
N SER A 157 -15.90 -1.83 -12.55
CA SER A 157 -16.09 -1.97 -11.11
C SER A 157 -15.42 -0.82 -10.37
N ASN A 158 -15.87 -0.59 -9.16
CA ASN A 158 -15.24 0.35 -8.24
C ASN A 158 -14.41 -0.39 -7.18
N GLU A 159 -13.77 0.31 -6.31
CA GLU A 159 -12.96 -0.24 -5.21
C GLU A 159 -13.74 -1.23 -4.33
N ILE A 160 -15.04 -1.04 -4.18
CA ILE A 160 -15.91 -1.89 -3.34
C ILE A 160 -15.82 -3.38 -3.72
N THR A 161 -15.67 -3.69 -5.01
CA THR A 161 -15.58 -5.07 -5.49
C THR A 161 -14.15 -5.64 -5.41
N ALA A 162 -13.14 -4.79 -5.44
CA ALA A 162 -11.73 -5.21 -5.37
C ALA A 162 -11.25 -5.43 -3.93
N ILE A 163 -11.74 -4.65 -2.96
CA ILE A 163 -11.33 -4.73 -1.55
C ILE A 163 -11.54 -6.13 -0.96
N PRO A 164 -12.70 -6.80 -1.09
CA PRO A 164 -12.87 -8.16 -0.58
C PRO A 164 -11.86 -9.16 -1.17
N GLN A 165 -11.61 -9.08 -2.48
CA GLN A 165 -10.63 -9.94 -3.15
C GLN A 165 -9.21 -9.71 -2.61
N LEU A 166 -8.82 -8.46 -2.37
CA LEU A 166 -7.52 -8.16 -1.77
C LEU A 166 -7.42 -8.70 -0.34
N ILE A 167 -8.48 -8.55 0.46
CA ILE A 167 -8.54 -9.07 1.85
C ILE A 167 -8.32 -10.59 1.88
N GLU A 168 -8.95 -11.34 0.97
CA GLU A 168 -8.80 -12.80 0.87
C GLU A 168 -7.37 -13.23 0.53
N LEU A 169 -6.63 -12.41 -0.22
CA LEU A 169 -5.25 -12.69 -0.63
C LEU A 169 -4.21 -12.35 0.44
N LEU A 170 -4.59 -11.65 1.52
CA LEU A 170 -3.67 -11.16 2.53
C LEU A 170 -3.80 -11.92 3.87
N GLN A 171 -2.70 -12.04 4.59
CA GLN A 171 -2.68 -12.58 5.95
C GLN A 171 -2.98 -11.47 6.96
N LEU A 172 -4.27 -11.25 7.28
CA LEU A 172 -4.71 -10.13 8.12
C LEU A 172 -5.10 -10.52 9.55
N LYS A 173 -4.91 -11.79 9.93
CA LYS A 173 -5.33 -12.27 11.26
C LYS A 173 -4.78 -11.41 12.39
N GLY A 174 -5.69 -10.88 13.21
CA GLY A 174 -5.38 -10.00 14.34
C GLY A 174 -4.98 -8.58 13.99
N ALA A 175 -5.04 -8.17 12.71
CA ALA A 175 -4.83 -6.79 12.30
C ALA A 175 -6.07 -5.93 12.55
N MET A 176 -5.90 -4.60 12.61
CA MET A 176 -6.96 -3.61 12.52
C MET A 176 -6.98 -3.04 11.11
N VAL A 177 -7.97 -3.40 10.31
CA VAL A 177 -8.13 -2.90 8.94
C VAL A 177 -8.88 -1.56 8.95
N THR A 178 -8.33 -0.58 8.25
CA THR A 178 -8.96 0.73 8.08
C THR A 178 -9.16 1.03 6.61
N ILE A 179 -10.34 1.55 6.27
CA ILE A 179 -10.71 1.92 4.91
C ILE A 179 -11.44 3.26 4.97
N ASP A 180 -11.34 4.04 3.91
CA ASP A 180 -12.10 5.28 3.75
C ASP A 180 -13.61 5.01 3.68
N ALA A 181 -14.42 6.07 3.59
CA ALA A 181 -15.86 5.95 3.61
C ALA A 181 -16.45 5.15 2.43
N MET A 182 -15.78 5.09 1.28
CA MET A 182 -16.25 4.31 0.14
C MET A 182 -16.25 2.82 0.48
N GLY A 183 -15.24 2.36 1.22
CA GLY A 183 -15.13 0.98 1.71
C GLY A 183 -16.00 0.67 2.94
N CYS A 184 -16.81 1.60 3.44
CA CYS A 184 -17.78 1.32 4.50
C CYS A 184 -19.00 0.57 3.94
N GLN A 185 -18.80 -0.74 3.69
CA GLN A 185 -19.79 -1.66 3.15
C GLN A 185 -19.86 -2.92 4.03
N ARG A 186 -21.07 -3.52 4.10
CA ARG A 186 -21.31 -4.70 4.97
C ARG A 186 -20.50 -5.91 4.53
N ASP A 187 -20.44 -6.15 3.23
CA ASP A 187 -19.69 -7.28 2.67
C ASP A 187 -18.20 -7.14 2.94
N ILE A 188 -17.67 -5.91 2.93
CA ILE A 188 -16.27 -5.63 3.29
C ILE A 188 -16.04 -5.85 4.78
N ALA A 189 -16.92 -5.39 5.65
CA ALA A 189 -16.84 -5.65 7.09
C ALA A 189 -16.86 -7.16 7.38
N GLN A 190 -17.73 -7.91 6.70
CA GLN A 190 -17.80 -9.36 6.81
C GLN A 190 -16.52 -10.04 6.33
N ALA A 191 -15.97 -9.62 5.19
CA ALA A 191 -14.72 -10.16 4.64
C ALA A 191 -13.54 -9.95 5.61
N ILE A 192 -13.44 -8.77 6.23
CA ILE A 192 -12.39 -8.48 7.22
C ILE A 192 -12.53 -9.41 8.43
N VAL A 193 -13.73 -9.57 8.96
CA VAL A 193 -13.97 -10.45 10.11
C VAL A 193 -13.69 -11.92 9.76
N ASN A 194 -14.07 -12.38 8.58
CA ASN A 194 -13.79 -13.72 8.08
C ASN A 194 -12.28 -13.98 7.93
N ALA A 195 -11.50 -12.95 7.60
CA ALA A 195 -10.03 -13.01 7.56
C ALA A 195 -9.39 -13.02 8.98
N GLY A 196 -10.20 -13.01 10.04
CA GLY A 196 -9.74 -13.00 11.44
C GLY A 196 -9.16 -11.66 11.87
N ALA A 197 -9.54 -10.57 11.19
CA ALA A 197 -9.13 -9.20 11.48
C ALA A 197 -10.29 -8.39 12.07
N ASP A 198 -9.95 -7.26 12.68
CA ASP A 198 -10.88 -6.22 13.10
C ASP A 198 -10.97 -5.09 12.08
N TYR A 199 -12.04 -4.32 12.12
CA TYR A 199 -12.18 -3.16 11.26
C TYR A 199 -12.43 -1.87 12.04
N MET A 200 -11.99 -0.73 11.45
CA MET A 200 -12.43 0.62 11.78
C MET A 200 -12.71 1.35 10.45
N LEU A 201 -14.00 1.46 10.08
CA LEU A 201 -14.45 1.98 8.79
C LEU A 201 -15.05 3.39 8.95
N ALA A 202 -14.60 4.32 8.09
CA ALA A 202 -15.11 5.69 8.10
C ALA A 202 -16.55 5.74 7.57
N VAL A 203 -17.42 6.51 8.25
CA VAL A 203 -18.82 6.67 7.87
C VAL A 203 -19.04 8.08 7.34
N LYS A 204 -19.57 8.19 6.13
CA LYS A 204 -19.95 9.46 5.48
C LYS A 204 -21.34 9.35 4.84
N ASP A 205 -21.62 10.25 3.92
CA ASP A 205 -22.92 10.41 3.25
C ASP A 205 -23.34 9.23 2.36
N ASN A 206 -22.41 8.32 2.04
CA ASN A 206 -22.71 7.04 1.38
C ASN A 206 -23.47 6.05 2.26
N GLN A 207 -23.49 6.28 3.58
CA GLN A 207 -24.25 5.52 4.57
C GLN A 207 -25.12 6.46 5.43
N PRO A 208 -26.13 7.13 4.85
CA PRO A 208 -26.84 8.25 5.51
C PRO A 208 -27.59 7.83 6.78
N SER A 209 -28.24 6.66 6.76
CA SER A 209 -28.95 6.14 7.92
C SER A 209 -27.99 5.81 9.08
N LEU A 210 -26.85 5.19 8.77
CA LEU A 210 -25.81 4.89 9.76
C LEU A 210 -25.22 6.18 10.33
N LYS A 211 -24.89 7.16 9.48
CA LYS A 211 -24.39 8.46 9.91
C LYS A 211 -25.32 9.15 10.88
N THR A 212 -26.64 9.20 10.56
CA THR A 212 -27.66 9.76 11.44
C THR A 212 -27.74 9.01 12.77
N ALA A 213 -27.69 7.67 12.76
CA ALA A 213 -27.71 6.87 13.97
C ALA A 213 -26.46 7.15 14.85
N LEU A 214 -25.26 7.27 14.23
CA LEU A 214 -24.04 7.65 14.96
C LEU A 214 -24.16 9.04 15.58
N ASP A 215 -24.65 10.03 14.83
CA ASP A 215 -24.83 11.39 15.34
C ASP A 215 -25.82 11.42 16.52
N THR A 216 -26.87 10.60 16.49
CA THR A 216 -27.82 10.45 17.59
C THR A 216 -27.15 9.78 18.79
N ALA A 217 -26.43 8.67 18.59
CA ALA A 217 -25.72 7.96 19.66
C ALA A 217 -24.74 8.86 20.41
N PHE A 218 -23.97 9.67 19.70
CA PHE A 218 -23.04 10.61 20.33
C PHE A 218 -23.72 11.74 21.07
N LYS A 219 -24.87 12.25 20.58
CA LYS A 219 -25.68 13.24 21.30
C LYS A 219 -26.28 12.65 22.59
N GLN A 220 -26.77 11.41 22.52
CA GLN A 220 -27.29 10.72 23.70
C GLN A 220 -26.17 10.44 24.72
N ALA A 221 -25.01 10.00 24.26
CA ALA A 221 -23.84 9.75 25.10
C ALA A 221 -23.43 11.00 25.90
N GLU A 222 -23.50 12.21 25.32
CA GLU A 222 -23.18 13.46 25.99
C GLU A 222 -24.16 13.80 27.14
N HIS A 223 -25.34 13.17 27.18
CA HIS A 223 -26.39 13.39 28.20
C HIS A 223 -26.66 12.13 29.05
N ASP A 224 -25.88 11.05 28.87
CA ASP A 224 -26.04 9.79 29.60
C ASP A 224 -25.54 9.95 31.04
N PRO A 225 -26.36 9.63 32.05
CA PRO A 225 -25.93 9.59 33.45
C PRO A 225 -24.81 8.60 33.73
N GLU A 226 -24.68 7.56 32.90
CA GLU A 226 -23.62 6.56 32.95
C GLU A 226 -22.49 6.83 31.92
N PHE A 227 -22.33 8.11 31.52
CA PHE A 227 -21.37 8.55 30.51
C PHE A 227 -19.98 7.93 30.71
N GLU A 228 -19.45 7.96 31.93
CA GLU A 228 -18.11 7.43 32.25
C GLU A 228 -17.97 5.93 32.04
N LYS A 229 -19.06 5.15 32.05
CA LYS A 229 -19.03 3.70 31.79
C LYS A 229 -19.17 3.36 30.32
N ASN A 230 -19.85 4.18 29.55
CA ASN A 230 -20.25 3.90 28.17
C ASN A 230 -19.42 4.67 27.15
N VAL A 231 -18.58 5.60 27.59
CA VAL A 231 -17.80 6.48 26.72
C VAL A 231 -16.36 6.56 27.21
N ASP A 232 -15.41 6.54 26.27
CA ASP A 232 -14.01 6.86 26.52
C ASP A 232 -13.60 8.09 25.71
N PHE A 233 -12.70 8.91 26.28
CA PHE A 233 -12.25 10.17 25.68
C PHE A 233 -10.73 10.29 25.69
N ALA A 234 -10.20 10.82 24.58
CA ALA A 234 -8.79 11.18 24.46
C ALA A 234 -8.61 12.48 23.68
N GLU A 235 -7.63 13.28 24.07
CA GLU A 235 -7.24 14.49 23.36
C GLU A 235 -5.73 14.49 23.11
N THR A 236 -5.31 14.95 21.95
CA THR A 236 -3.90 15.16 21.60
C THR A 236 -3.72 16.53 20.96
N ALA A 237 -2.68 17.24 21.36
CA ALA A 237 -2.28 18.52 20.76
C ALA A 237 -0.88 18.39 20.16
N ASN A 238 -0.73 18.82 18.90
CA ASN A 238 0.54 18.80 18.19
C ASN A 238 0.81 20.20 17.62
N LYS A 239 2.05 20.67 17.76
CA LYS A 239 2.51 21.93 17.15
C LYS A 239 3.73 21.65 16.29
N GLY A 240 3.71 22.08 15.04
CA GLY A 240 4.84 21.89 14.11
C GLY A 240 4.55 22.49 12.75
N HIS A 241 5.60 22.82 12.01
CA HIS A 241 5.53 23.38 10.66
C HIS A 241 4.54 24.57 10.51
N GLY A 242 4.53 25.48 11.49
CA GLY A 242 3.65 26.66 11.48
C GLY A 242 2.16 26.37 11.71
N ARG A 243 1.82 25.17 12.17
CA ARG A 243 0.43 24.77 12.47
C ARG A 243 0.29 24.20 13.87
N THR A 244 -0.90 24.37 14.43
CA THR A 244 -1.34 23.70 15.66
C THR A 244 -2.53 22.82 15.31
N GLU A 245 -2.50 21.57 15.77
CA GLU A 245 -3.59 20.62 15.59
C GLU A 245 -3.97 20.02 16.93
N VAL A 246 -5.27 20.17 17.29
CA VAL A 246 -5.88 19.52 18.45
C VAL A 246 -6.84 18.48 17.93
N ARG A 247 -6.68 17.24 18.37
CA ARG A 247 -7.57 16.12 18.01
C ARG A 247 -8.23 15.58 19.25
N ARG A 248 -9.55 15.49 19.20
CA ARG A 248 -10.41 14.89 20.21
C ARG A 248 -11.00 13.61 19.67
N CYS A 249 -10.94 12.57 20.46
CA CYS A 249 -11.57 11.30 20.14
C CYS A 249 -12.57 10.92 21.22
N LEU A 250 -13.76 10.56 20.80
CA LEU A 250 -14.81 10.01 21.63
C LEU A 250 -15.16 8.64 21.12
N VAL A 251 -15.17 7.63 21.99
CA VAL A 251 -15.57 6.25 21.67
C VAL A 251 -16.81 5.94 22.51
N CYS A 252 -17.90 5.53 21.86
CA CYS A 252 -19.11 5.09 22.52
C CYS A 252 -19.26 3.58 22.38
N TYR A 253 -19.52 2.91 23.51
CA TYR A 253 -19.71 1.46 23.61
C TYR A 253 -21.17 1.06 23.73
N ASN A 254 -22.06 2.00 24.08
CA ASN A 254 -23.50 1.79 24.02
C ASN A 254 -23.96 1.95 22.57
N LEU A 255 -24.46 0.86 22.01
CA LEU A 255 -24.95 0.78 20.62
C LEU A 255 -26.50 0.76 20.56
N ASP A 256 -27.16 0.95 21.70
CA ASP A 256 -28.62 1.05 21.76
C ASP A 256 -29.11 2.20 20.88
N GLY A 257 -30.14 1.95 20.07
CA GLY A 257 -30.62 2.93 19.08
C GLY A 257 -29.83 2.95 17.74
N ILE A 258 -28.70 2.26 17.61
CA ILE A 258 -28.11 1.98 16.31
C ILE A 258 -28.85 0.79 15.69
N THR A 259 -30.04 1.05 15.14
CA THR A 259 -30.92 0.03 14.52
C THR A 259 -30.26 -0.80 13.42
N ALA A 260 -29.09 -0.38 12.95
CA ALA A 260 -28.29 -1.08 11.97
C ALA A 260 -27.22 -2.02 12.59
N GLN A 261 -27.13 -2.13 13.94
CA GLN A 261 -26.11 -2.93 14.61
C GLN A 261 -26.10 -4.38 14.11
N GLU A 262 -27.26 -5.03 14.05
CA GLU A 262 -27.42 -6.41 13.58
C GLU A 262 -26.97 -6.64 12.13
N ARG A 263 -26.79 -5.55 11.37
CA ARG A 263 -26.36 -5.60 9.96
C ARG A 263 -24.85 -5.44 9.77
N TRP A 264 -24.11 -5.11 10.82
CA TRP A 264 -22.67 -4.92 10.78
C TRP A 264 -22.00 -6.00 11.63
N THR A 265 -21.28 -6.89 10.98
CA THR A 265 -20.65 -8.04 11.64
C THR A 265 -19.69 -7.58 12.75
N ASN A 266 -19.91 -8.08 13.96
CA ASN A 266 -19.11 -7.78 15.16
C ASN A 266 -19.02 -6.29 15.52
N LEU A 267 -19.96 -5.43 15.12
CA LEU A 267 -19.95 -4.03 15.57
C LEU A 267 -19.93 -3.95 17.11
N ALA A 268 -18.86 -3.35 17.66
CA ALA A 268 -18.61 -3.32 19.10
C ALA A 268 -18.43 -1.90 19.67
N SER A 269 -18.12 -0.91 18.84
CA SER A 269 -18.02 0.49 19.26
C SER A 269 -18.18 1.43 18.06
N VAL A 270 -18.51 2.68 18.36
CA VAL A 270 -18.53 3.78 17.40
C VAL A 270 -17.56 4.86 17.86
N VAL A 271 -16.89 5.49 16.90
CA VAL A 271 -15.80 6.42 17.17
C VAL A 271 -16.08 7.75 16.47
N ARG A 272 -15.86 8.86 17.17
CA ARG A 272 -15.89 10.22 16.61
C ARG A 272 -14.53 10.89 16.85
N VAL A 273 -13.90 11.35 15.79
CA VAL A 273 -12.65 12.12 15.84
C VAL A 273 -12.91 13.52 15.32
N THR A 274 -12.71 14.53 16.16
CA THR A 274 -12.79 15.95 15.79
C THR A 274 -11.39 16.53 15.77
N THR A 275 -10.99 17.11 14.65
CA THR A 275 -9.68 17.74 14.45
C THR A 275 -9.85 19.24 14.25
N LYS A 276 -9.27 20.03 15.16
CA LYS A 276 -9.13 21.49 15.00
C LYS A 276 -7.71 21.80 14.53
N ARG A 277 -7.60 22.45 13.38
CA ARG A 277 -6.32 22.82 12.76
C ARG A 277 -6.23 24.33 12.61
N THR A 278 -5.20 24.92 13.19
CA THR A 278 -4.91 26.35 13.06
C THR A 278 -3.63 26.57 12.26
N VAL A 279 -3.71 27.33 11.17
CA VAL A 279 -2.60 27.69 10.28
C VAL A 279 -2.71 29.18 9.97
N GLY A 280 -1.66 29.94 10.24
CA GLY A 280 -1.65 31.40 9.98
C GLY A 280 -2.81 32.15 10.64
N GLY A 281 -3.22 31.74 11.85
CA GLY A 281 -4.33 32.35 12.60
C GLY A 281 -5.74 31.90 12.14
N LYS A 282 -5.87 31.14 11.06
CA LYS A 282 -7.16 30.59 10.61
C LYS A 282 -7.34 29.19 11.17
N THR A 283 -8.50 28.95 11.79
CA THR A 283 -8.87 27.64 12.35
C THR A 283 -9.91 26.97 11.47
N SER A 284 -9.70 25.71 11.13
CA SER A 284 -10.66 24.80 10.54
C SER A 284 -10.97 23.65 11.49
N GLU A 285 -12.18 23.15 11.45
CA GLU A 285 -12.62 21.99 12.23
C GLU A 285 -13.19 20.95 11.30
N GLU A 286 -12.80 19.68 11.50
CA GLU A 286 -13.28 18.54 10.76
C GLU A 286 -13.67 17.44 11.75
N THR A 287 -14.87 16.85 11.56
CA THR A 287 -15.35 15.72 12.34
C THR A 287 -15.52 14.50 11.44
N ARG A 288 -15.02 13.36 11.90
CA ARG A 288 -15.13 12.06 11.24
C ARG A 288 -15.69 11.04 12.20
N SER A 289 -16.65 10.24 11.74
CA SER A 289 -17.24 9.15 12.50
C SER A 289 -16.84 7.80 11.89
N PHE A 290 -16.70 6.79 12.74
CA PHE A 290 -16.30 5.45 12.35
C PHE A 290 -17.14 4.41 13.08
N ILE A 291 -17.30 3.24 12.47
CA ILE A 291 -17.73 2.01 13.12
C ILE A 291 -16.54 1.09 13.34
N CYS A 292 -16.52 0.33 14.43
CA CYS A 292 -15.42 -0.55 14.79
C CYS A 292 -15.92 -1.90 15.29
N SER A 293 -15.30 -3.00 14.85
CA SER A 293 -15.60 -4.37 15.29
C SER A 293 -15.05 -4.72 16.68
N ARG A 294 -14.21 -3.84 17.25
CA ARG A 294 -13.59 -4.02 18.55
C ARG A 294 -13.85 -2.84 19.48
N ARG A 295 -13.93 -3.12 20.78
CA ARG A 295 -13.93 -2.05 21.80
C ARG A 295 -12.49 -1.52 21.94
N LEU A 296 -12.23 -0.39 21.31
CA LEU A 296 -10.96 0.35 21.40
C LEU A 296 -11.06 1.39 22.51
N SER A 297 -9.97 1.68 23.20
CA SER A 297 -9.85 2.93 23.94
C SER A 297 -9.83 4.11 22.97
N ALA A 298 -10.21 5.29 23.44
CA ALA A 298 -10.17 6.52 22.63
C ALA A 298 -8.75 6.85 22.14
N SER A 299 -7.73 6.53 22.94
CA SER A 299 -6.33 6.68 22.54
C SER A 299 -5.95 5.73 21.40
N GLU A 300 -6.37 4.45 21.45
CA GLU A 300 -6.14 3.48 20.37
C GLU A 300 -6.91 3.87 19.11
N ALA A 301 -8.18 4.28 19.24
CA ALA A 301 -8.99 4.71 18.11
C ALA A 301 -8.39 5.94 17.42
N LEU A 302 -7.89 6.92 18.19
CA LEU A 302 -7.22 8.09 17.66
C LEU A 302 -5.91 7.73 16.94
N ALA A 303 -5.13 6.82 17.51
CA ALA A 303 -3.91 6.30 16.89
C ALA A 303 -4.22 5.55 15.58
N THR A 304 -5.26 4.73 15.59
CA THR A 304 -5.74 3.98 14.40
C THR A 304 -6.19 4.93 13.29
N ALA A 305 -7.01 5.94 13.61
CA ALA A 305 -7.44 6.95 12.64
C ALA A 305 -6.26 7.71 12.03
N ARG A 306 -5.22 8.02 12.82
CA ARG A 306 -3.99 8.67 12.33
C ARG A 306 -3.15 7.75 11.47
N ALA A 307 -3.06 6.47 11.84
CA ALA A 307 -2.28 5.48 11.11
C ALA A 307 -2.83 5.25 9.69
N HIS A 308 -4.15 5.35 9.50
CA HIS A 308 -4.76 5.26 8.16
C HIS A 308 -4.15 6.25 7.16
N TRP A 309 -3.84 7.47 7.59
CA TRP A 309 -3.21 8.49 6.73
C TRP A 309 -1.79 8.13 6.27
N GLY A 310 -1.21 7.09 6.86
CA GLY A 310 0.10 6.58 6.43
C GLY A 310 0.07 6.12 4.98
N ILE A 311 -1.03 5.53 4.51
CA ILE A 311 -1.15 5.06 3.12
C ILE A 311 -1.07 6.24 2.12
N GLU A 312 -1.72 7.38 2.41
CA GLU A 312 -1.63 8.55 1.54
C GLU A 312 -0.25 9.21 1.58
N ASN A 313 0.30 9.42 2.78
CA ASN A 313 1.52 10.21 2.96
C ASN A 313 2.81 9.42 2.74
N GLU A 314 2.82 8.13 3.04
CA GLU A 314 4.01 7.29 3.01
C GLU A 314 4.05 6.31 1.85
N LEU A 315 2.89 6.05 1.22
CA LEU A 315 2.79 5.23 0.01
C LEU A 315 2.44 6.11 -1.20
N HIS A 316 1.22 6.61 -1.32
CA HIS A 316 0.75 7.27 -2.53
C HIS A 316 1.56 8.52 -2.87
N TRP A 317 1.78 9.41 -1.90
CA TRP A 317 2.60 10.61 -2.13
C TRP A 317 4.05 10.26 -2.53
N VAL A 318 4.64 9.22 -1.94
CA VAL A 318 6.01 8.79 -2.30
C VAL A 318 6.05 8.23 -3.71
N LEU A 319 5.05 7.43 -4.11
CA LEU A 319 4.94 6.93 -5.49
C LEU A 319 4.81 8.08 -6.49
N ASP A 320 4.01 9.10 -6.19
CA ASP A 320 3.80 10.24 -7.09
C ASP A 320 4.99 11.18 -7.17
N VAL A 321 5.55 11.56 -6.01
CA VAL A 321 6.60 12.58 -5.96
C VAL A 321 7.99 12.00 -6.14
N THR A 322 8.25 10.80 -5.62
CA THR A 322 9.58 10.19 -5.67
C THR A 322 9.75 9.24 -6.86
N PHE A 323 8.72 8.46 -7.19
CA PHE A 323 8.75 7.53 -8.33
C PHE A 323 8.09 8.11 -9.58
N ARG A 324 7.47 9.29 -9.51
CA ARG A 324 6.76 9.98 -10.60
C ARG A 324 5.72 9.08 -11.28
N GLU A 325 4.99 8.33 -10.48
CA GLU A 325 4.04 7.35 -10.98
C GLU A 325 2.92 7.99 -11.79
N ASP A 326 2.40 9.14 -11.34
CA ASP A 326 1.35 9.90 -12.04
C ASP A 326 1.83 10.47 -13.41
N ASP A 327 3.14 10.63 -13.61
CA ASP A 327 3.73 11.08 -14.87
C ASP A 327 4.02 9.92 -15.83
N CYS A 328 3.90 8.66 -15.39
CA CYS A 328 4.22 7.49 -16.17
C CYS A 328 3.29 7.32 -17.37
N ARG A 329 3.87 7.13 -18.56
CA ARG A 329 3.13 6.95 -19.83
C ARG A 329 3.14 5.52 -20.36
N VAL A 330 3.51 4.57 -19.54
CA VAL A 330 3.46 3.14 -19.88
C VAL A 330 2.00 2.69 -19.94
N ARG A 331 1.57 2.11 -21.09
CA ARG A 331 0.15 1.87 -21.39
C ARG A 331 -0.13 0.55 -22.08
N ALA A 332 0.89 -0.09 -22.68
CA ALA A 332 0.71 -1.31 -23.49
C ALA A 332 0.34 -2.51 -22.63
N GLY A 333 -0.76 -3.18 -22.96
CA GLY A 333 -1.17 -4.42 -22.28
C GLY A 333 -1.19 -4.27 -20.75
N ASN A 334 -0.52 -5.20 -20.07
CA ASN A 334 -0.41 -5.22 -18.60
C ASN A 334 0.78 -4.37 -18.06
N ALA A 335 1.51 -3.66 -18.92
CA ALA A 335 2.76 -3.01 -18.53
C ALA A 335 2.60 -1.95 -17.43
N ALA A 336 1.48 -1.19 -17.42
CA ALA A 336 1.22 -0.18 -16.39
C ALA A 336 1.07 -0.82 -15.00
N GLU A 337 0.31 -1.90 -14.92
CA GLU A 337 0.06 -2.68 -13.71
C GLU A 337 1.34 -3.34 -13.21
N ASN A 338 2.03 -4.08 -14.07
CA ASN A 338 3.29 -4.73 -13.72
C ASN A 338 4.37 -3.72 -13.28
N PHE A 339 4.40 -2.55 -13.89
CA PHE A 339 5.34 -1.50 -13.48
C PHE A 339 4.98 -0.90 -12.10
N ALA A 340 3.71 -0.80 -11.76
CA ALA A 340 3.28 -0.42 -10.41
C ALA A 340 3.75 -1.45 -9.36
N VAL A 341 3.64 -2.77 -9.65
CA VAL A 341 4.17 -3.82 -8.77
C VAL A 341 5.67 -3.67 -8.57
N ILE A 342 6.45 -3.45 -9.64
CA ILE A 342 7.90 -3.24 -9.55
C ILE A 342 8.24 -2.02 -8.67
N ARG A 343 7.45 -0.93 -8.75
CA ARG A 343 7.61 0.23 -7.85
C ARG A 343 7.34 -0.12 -6.40
N HIS A 344 6.37 -0.98 -6.11
CA HIS A 344 6.09 -1.44 -4.75
C HIS A 344 7.23 -2.30 -4.20
N PHE A 345 7.79 -3.22 -5.00
CA PHE A 345 9.02 -3.93 -4.63
C PHE A 345 10.15 -2.95 -4.28
N ALA A 346 10.42 -1.99 -5.18
CA ALA A 346 11.47 -0.99 -4.99
C ALA A 346 11.23 -0.13 -3.74
N LEU A 347 9.99 0.28 -3.48
CA LEU A 347 9.64 1.07 -2.32
C LEU A 347 9.86 0.29 -1.01
N ASN A 348 9.38 -0.96 -0.93
CA ASN A 348 9.56 -1.80 0.25
C ASN A 348 11.05 -2.03 0.55
N LEU A 349 11.85 -2.37 -0.47
CA LEU A 349 13.30 -2.54 -0.34
C LEU A 349 13.99 -1.26 0.15
N LEU A 350 13.68 -0.11 -0.46
CA LEU A 350 14.24 1.17 -0.05
C LEU A 350 13.84 1.57 1.37
N LYS A 351 12.62 1.25 1.81
CA LYS A 351 12.16 1.52 3.18
C LYS A 351 12.84 0.59 4.19
N GLY A 352 13.11 -0.67 3.84
CA GLY A 352 13.83 -1.63 4.66
C GLY A 352 15.33 -1.34 4.81
N ALA A 353 15.94 -0.58 3.88
CA ALA A 353 17.36 -0.28 3.91
C ALA A 353 17.79 0.53 5.14
N LYS A 354 18.88 0.14 5.78
CA LYS A 354 19.49 0.86 6.93
C LYS A 354 20.12 2.17 6.46
N SER A 355 19.36 3.28 6.54
CA SER A 355 19.84 4.62 6.18
C SER A 355 18.95 5.68 6.82
N THR A 356 19.53 6.81 7.23
CA THR A 356 18.81 8.00 7.73
C THR A 356 18.26 8.87 6.59
N ALA A 357 18.67 8.60 5.35
CA ALA A 357 18.21 9.35 4.19
C ALA A 357 16.72 9.09 3.88
N SER A 358 16.04 10.07 3.29
CA SER A 358 14.70 9.89 2.73
C SER A 358 14.70 8.84 1.60
N VAL A 359 13.53 8.30 1.23
CA VAL A 359 13.41 7.36 0.10
C VAL A 359 14.05 7.93 -1.17
N ARG A 360 13.82 9.22 -1.47
CA ARG A 360 14.47 9.92 -2.59
C ARG A 360 16.00 9.94 -2.45
N GLY A 361 16.51 10.18 -1.25
CA GLY A 361 17.94 10.16 -0.95
C GLY A 361 18.54 8.76 -1.14
N ARG A 362 17.87 7.73 -0.62
CA ARG A 362 18.29 6.32 -0.76
C ARG A 362 18.36 5.88 -2.24
N ARG A 363 17.39 6.29 -3.07
CA ARG A 363 17.42 6.06 -4.53
C ARG A 363 18.69 6.65 -5.17
N LYS A 364 19.06 7.87 -4.81
CA LYS A 364 20.28 8.52 -5.31
C LYS A 364 21.53 7.79 -4.85
N ILE A 365 21.63 7.45 -3.56
CA ILE A 365 22.77 6.69 -3.01
C ILE A 365 22.90 5.35 -3.72
N ALA A 366 21.80 4.61 -3.93
CA ALA A 366 21.79 3.35 -4.67
C ALA A 366 22.31 3.51 -6.11
N GLY A 367 21.98 4.62 -6.80
CA GLY A 367 22.51 4.92 -8.13
C GLY A 367 24.02 5.19 -8.15
N TRP A 368 24.57 5.76 -7.07
CA TRP A 368 26.00 6.13 -6.97
C TRP A 368 26.89 5.04 -6.38
N ASP A 369 26.34 4.20 -5.48
CA ASP A 369 27.06 3.18 -4.73
C ASP A 369 26.46 1.79 -4.95
N ASN A 370 27.21 0.93 -5.65
CA ASN A 370 26.83 -0.44 -5.95
C ASN A 370 26.72 -1.31 -4.68
N ARG A 371 27.51 -1.02 -3.63
CA ARG A 371 27.45 -1.77 -2.37
C ARG A 371 26.13 -1.46 -1.65
N PHE A 372 25.74 -0.19 -1.62
CA PHE A 372 24.46 0.19 -1.06
C PHE A 372 23.29 -0.36 -1.88
N LEU A 373 23.41 -0.36 -3.24
CA LEU A 373 22.39 -0.95 -4.10
C LEU A 373 22.20 -2.45 -3.81
N LEU A 374 23.31 -3.20 -3.68
CA LEU A 374 23.27 -4.62 -3.31
C LEU A 374 22.65 -4.82 -1.91
N GLN A 375 23.01 -3.98 -0.93
CA GLN A 375 22.43 -4.01 0.42
C GLN A 375 20.92 -3.77 0.39
N VAL A 376 20.44 -2.83 -0.45
CA VAL A 376 18.99 -2.58 -0.65
C VAL A 376 18.32 -3.82 -1.24
N LEU A 377 18.93 -4.42 -2.29
CA LEU A 377 18.39 -5.60 -2.99
C LEU A 377 18.25 -6.82 -2.05
N MET A 378 19.25 -7.03 -1.18
CA MET A 378 19.25 -8.15 -0.22
C MET A 378 18.36 -7.91 1.00
N GLY A 379 17.57 -6.84 1.02
CA GLY A 379 16.64 -6.53 2.11
C GLY A 379 17.30 -5.99 3.36
N GLY A 380 18.49 -5.37 3.23
CA GLY A 380 19.18 -4.66 4.30
C GLY A 380 19.46 -5.56 5.52
N GLY A 381 20.09 -6.69 5.34
CA GLY A 381 20.38 -7.74 6.35
C GLY A 381 20.22 -7.30 7.81
N ASN A 382 19.55 -8.15 8.60
CA ASN A 382 19.35 -8.00 10.05
C ASN A 382 20.61 -7.66 10.80
#